data_1db438039ed6ca4491cf203abdc4b2b0
#
_entry.id   1db438039ed6ca4491cf203abdc4b2b0
#
_cell.length_a   1.000
_cell.length_b   1.000
_cell.length_c   1.000
_cell.angle_alpha   90.00
_cell.angle_beta   90.00
_cell.angle_gamma   90.00
#
_symmetry.space_group_name_H-M   'P 1'
#
loop_
_entity.id
_entity.type
_entity.pdbx_description
1 polymer ?
#
loop_
_entity_poly.entity_id
_entity_poly.type
_entity_poly.pdbx_seq_one_letter_code
_entity_poly.pdbx_strand_id
1 'polypeptide(L)'
;MKKLTMAIVTMIIVMIMALSANAEGTEFVGCKIRTTHATSASNGINTIMIAEDNIFTILSEDNGKFAIEVNGENYWIDSNEIFINVKNYIPSIEVNLVMADKAIFQMAGEGIPGLWGEKFYNRPGSENGTEAWLTVAAAKKLAKAQEIFLKDGKCIVVNDAYRPYTVTREFQSAYRAYLN
;
A
#
# COMPACT_ATOMS: atom_id res chain seq x y z
N MET A 1 -27.91 33.75 -27.58
CA MET A 1 -27.86 32.82 -26.43
C MET A 1 -27.41 31.42 -26.84
N LYS A 2 -27.95 30.74 -27.86
CA LYS A 2 -27.53 29.35 -28.25
C LYS A 2 -26.03 29.17 -28.58
N LYS A 3 -25.38 30.20 -29.24
CA LYS A 3 -23.95 30.13 -29.58
C LYS A 3 -23.02 30.22 -28.35
N LEU A 4 -23.41 31.01 -27.32
CA LEU A 4 -22.64 31.15 -26.08
C LEU A 4 -22.70 29.89 -25.23
N THR A 5 -23.88 29.27 -25.15
CA THR A 5 -24.07 28.00 -24.39
C THR A 5 -23.26 26.86 -25.02
N MET A 6 -23.20 26.78 -26.35
CA MET A 6 -22.41 25.74 -27.05
C MET A 6 -20.91 25.92 -26.83
N ALA A 7 -20.40 27.18 -26.81
CA ALA A 7 -18.99 27.47 -26.54
C ALA A 7 -18.58 27.04 -25.09
N ILE A 8 -19.44 27.30 -24.09
CA ILE A 8 -19.18 26.93 -22.70
C ILE A 8 -19.18 25.41 -22.54
N VAL A 9 -20.12 24.69 -23.15
CA VAL A 9 -20.17 23.22 -23.13
C VAL A 9 -18.95 22.60 -23.79
N THR A 10 -18.51 23.16 -24.95
CA THR A 10 -17.29 22.68 -25.63
C THR A 10 -16.03 22.91 -24.77
N MET A 11 -15.96 24.06 -24.10
CA MET A 11 -14.83 24.40 -23.23
C MET A 11 -14.77 23.48 -21.99
N ILE A 12 -15.91 23.14 -21.40
CA ILE A 12 -15.99 22.20 -20.26
C ILE A 12 -15.60 20.79 -20.71
N ILE A 13 -16.04 20.33 -21.88
CA ILE A 13 -15.66 19.01 -22.42
C ILE A 13 -14.16 18.95 -22.72
N VAL A 14 -13.58 19.99 -23.31
CA VAL A 14 -12.13 20.07 -23.56
C VAL A 14 -11.35 20.10 -22.23
N MET A 15 -11.84 20.79 -21.20
CA MET A 15 -11.23 20.84 -19.89
C MET A 15 -11.30 19.48 -19.15
N ILE A 16 -12.41 18.74 -19.30
CA ILE A 16 -12.56 17.38 -18.75
C ILE A 16 -11.65 16.40 -19.51
N MET A 17 -11.53 16.52 -20.84
CA MET A 17 -10.60 15.68 -21.61
C MET A 17 -9.12 16.01 -21.32
N ALA A 18 -8.77 17.28 -21.06
CA ALA A 18 -7.41 17.66 -20.67
C ALA A 18 -7.03 17.16 -19.28
N LEU A 19 -8.00 17.05 -18.36
CA LEU A 19 -7.79 16.44 -17.04
C LEU A 19 -7.63 14.91 -17.08
N SER A 20 -8.15 14.24 -18.12
CA SER A 20 -8.02 12.79 -18.30
C SER A 20 -6.78 12.37 -19.12
N ALA A 21 -6.08 13.30 -19.76
CA ALA A 21 -4.95 13.01 -20.65
C ALA A 21 -3.57 13.08 -19.98
N ASN A 22 -3.48 13.40 -18.68
CA ASN A 22 -2.21 13.56 -17.96
C ASN A 22 -2.02 12.59 -16.78
N ALA A 23 -2.46 11.35 -16.90
CA ALA A 23 -2.31 10.36 -15.84
C ALA A 23 -1.17 9.33 -16.08
N GLU A 24 -0.31 9.52 -17.07
CA GLU A 24 0.94 8.77 -17.15
C GLU A 24 1.94 9.40 -16.17
N GLY A 25 2.24 8.71 -15.07
CA GLY A 25 3.26 9.11 -14.10
C GLY A 25 2.76 9.73 -12.78
N THR A 26 1.47 9.58 -12.41
CA THR A 26 0.96 10.09 -11.12
C THR A 26 0.11 9.08 -10.34
N GLU A 27 0.06 7.83 -10.80
CA GLU A 27 -0.82 6.80 -10.24
C GLU A 27 -0.59 6.54 -8.75
N PHE A 28 0.66 6.63 -8.29
CA PHE A 28 1.05 6.34 -6.92
C PHE A 28 1.51 7.55 -6.11
N VAL A 29 1.50 8.75 -6.71
CA VAL A 29 1.92 9.97 -6.00
C VAL A 29 1.05 10.20 -4.76
N GLY A 30 1.69 10.48 -3.62
CA GLY A 30 1.04 10.62 -2.32
C GLY A 30 0.80 9.31 -1.57
N CYS A 31 0.98 8.14 -2.21
CA CYS A 31 0.90 6.87 -1.51
C CYS A 31 2.13 6.63 -0.63
N LYS A 32 1.93 5.94 0.49
CA LYS A 32 3.03 5.46 1.33
C LYS A 32 3.64 4.18 0.73
N ILE A 33 4.95 4.09 0.77
CA ILE A 33 5.73 2.89 0.45
C ILE A 33 6.51 2.41 1.67
N ARG A 34 6.88 1.13 1.66
CA ARG A 34 7.69 0.49 2.70
C ARG A 34 8.79 -0.35 2.05
N THR A 35 10.00 -0.22 2.54
CA THR A 35 11.10 -1.13 2.20
C THR A 35 10.97 -2.44 2.97
N THR A 36 11.11 -3.57 2.28
CA THR A 36 10.97 -4.91 2.87
C THR A 36 12.32 -5.58 3.14
N HIS A 37 13.38 -4.96 2.68
CA HIS A 37 14.78 -5.32 2.87
C HIS A 37 15.64 -4.07 2.65
N ALA A 38 16.92 -4.15 2.99
CA ALA A 38 17.86 -3.06 2.71
C ALA A 38 18.00 -2.91 1.19
N THR A 39 17.70 -1.72 0.68
CA THR A 39 17.71 -1.42 -0.75
C THR A 39 18.41 -0.11 -1.05
N SER A 40 18.80 0.12 -2.30
CA SER A 40 19.48 1.33 -2.73
C SER A 40 18.52 2.34 -3.33
N ALA A 41 18.78 3.62 -3.06
CA ALA A 41 18.14 4.74 -3.74
C ALA A 41 19.20 5.71 -4.28
N SER A 42 18.94 6.33 -5.43
CA SER A 42 19.93 7.22 -6.09
C SER A 42 19.28 8.53 -6.53
N ASN A 43 20.01 9.63 -6.38
CA ASN A 43 19.63 10.93 -6.92
C ASN A 43 20.39 11.30 -8.21
N GLY A 44 21.10 10.33 -8.82
CA GLY A 44 21.91 10.54 -10.01
C GLY A 44 23.34 11.02 -9.71
N ILE A 45 23.60 11.54 -8.50
CA ILE A 45 24.93 11.96 -8.03
C ILE A 45 25.41 10.97 -6.96
N ASN A 46 24.55 10.70 -5.98
CA ASN A 46 24.82 9.85 -4.84
C ASN A 46 23.89 8.64 -4.84
N THR A 47 24.37 7.53 -4.27
CA THR A 47 23.55 6.36 -3.96
C THR A 47 23.63 6.11 -2.46
N ILE A 48 22.48 5.93 -1.84
CA ILE A 48 22.35 5.65 -0.42
C ILE A 48 21.70 4.28 -0.20
N MET A 49 21.96 3.67 0.94
CA MET A 49 21.27 2.48 1.40
C MET A 49 20.11 2.87 2.31
N ILE A 50 18.93 2.40 1.98
CA ILE A 50 17.72 2.51 2.78
C ILE A 50 17.58 1.20 3.56
N ALA A 51 17.43 1.27 4.86
CA ALA A 51 17.22 0.08 5.70
C ALA A 51 15.83 -0.53 5.48
N GLU A 52 15.67 -1.79 5.90
CA GLU A 52 14.36 -2.45 5.98
C GLU A 52 13.40 -1.67 6.88
N ASP A 53 12.11 -1.78 6.62
CA ASP A 53 11.01 -1.20 7.40
C ASP A 53 10.94 0.34 7.41
N ASN A 54 11.65 1.01 6.52
CA ASN A 54 11.49 2.45 6.33
C ASN A 54 10.25 2.76 5.49
N ILE A 55 9.53 3.80 5.90
CA ILE A 55 8.30 4.26 5.24
C ILE A 55 8.54 5.65 4.67
N PHE A 56 8.13 5.84 3.41
CA PHE A 56 8.21 7.10 2.70
C PHE A 56 6.89 7.39 1.99
N THR A 57 6.71 8.64 1.58
CA THR A 57 5.64 9.03 0.66
C THR A 57 6.21 9.20 -0.74
N ILE A 58 5.53 8.70 -1.75
CA ILE A 58 5.91 8.89 -3.16
C ILE A 58 5.66 10.34 -3.54
N LEU A 59 6.70 11.03 -3.99
CA LEU A 59 6.65 12.43 -4.44
C LEU A 59 6.38 12.52 -5.95
N SER A 60 6.96 11.62 -6.72
CA SER A 60 6.75 11.48 -8.16
C SER A 60 7.10 10.07 -8.62
N GLU A 61 6.69 9.72 -9.82
CA GLU A 61 7.03 8.42 -10.44
C GLU A 61 7.54 8.65 -11.86
N ASP A 62 8.52 7.85 -12.27
CA ASP A 62 9.06 7.81 -13.62
C ASP A 62 9.68 6.45 -13.92
N ASN A 63 9.33 5.87 -15.07
CA ASN A 63 9.92 4.64 -15.60
C ASN A 63 10.09 3.49 -14.57
N GLY A 64 9.05 3.25 -13.76
CA GLY A 64 9.06 2.18 -12.75
C GLY A 64 9.88 2.50 -11.50
N LYS A 65 10.24 3.76 -11.30
CA LYS A 65 10.90 4.27 -10.09
C LYS A 65 10.02 5.29 -9.39
N PHE A 66 10.20 5.40 -8.09
CA PHE A 66 9.51 6.36 -7.23
C PHE A 66 10.50 7.32 -6.59
N ALA A 67 10.21 8.62 -6.67
CA ALA A 67 10.95 9.61 -5.92
C ALA A 67 10.46 9.66 -4.47
N ILE A 68 11.40 9.65 -3.54
CA ILE A 68 11.19 9.76 -2.10
C ILE A 68 12.12 10.83 -1.54
N GLU A 69 11.74 11.44 -0.42
CA GLU A 69 12.62 12.38 0.29
C GLU A 69 13.38 11.65 1.41
N VAL A 70 14.69 11.84 1.45
CA VAL A 70 15.55 11.35 2.53
C VAL A 70 16.47 12.50 2.96
N ASN A 71 16.35 12.94 4.20
CA ASN A 71 17.12 14.04 4.78
C ASN A 71 17.06 15.35 3.99
N GLY A 72 15.90 15.65 3.38
CA GLY A 72 15.66 16.87 2.60
C GLY A 72 16.13 16.79 1.13
N GLU A 73 16.62 15.65 0.68
CA GLU A 73 17.00 15.40 -0.71
C GLU A 73 16.09 14.33 -1.34
N ASN A 74 15.84 14.45 -2.65
CA ASN A 74 15.04 13.49 -3.40
C ASN A 74 15.92 12.38 -3.97
N TYR A 75 15.53 11.14 -3.73
CA TYR A 75 16.16 9.93 -4.24
C TYR A 75 15.14 9.07 -4.99
N TRP A 76 15.60 8.36 -6.01
CA TRP A 76 14.81 7.42 -6.79
C TRP A 76 15.05 5.99 -6.28
N ILE A 77 13.98 5.28 -5.98
CA ILE A 77 13.97 3.86 -5.59
C ILE A 77 13.19 3.06 -6.64
N ASP A 78 13.63 1.82 -6.93
CA ASP A 78 12.93 0.94 -7.87
C ASP A 78 11.61 0.45 -7.27
N SER A 79 10.54 0.47 -8.06
CA SER A 79 9.21 0.03 -7.62
C SER A 79 9.13 -1.46 -7.28
N ASN A 80 10.08 -2.28 -7.75
CA ASN A 80 10.18 -3.70 -7.42
C ASN A 80 10.80 -3.95 -6.04
N GLU A 81 11.49 -2.96 -5.47
CA GLU A 81 12.20 -3.05 -4.19
C GLU A 81 11.35 -2.62 -2.99
N ILE A 82 10.07 -2.29 -3.23
CA ILE A 82 9.19 -1.73 -2.20
C ILE A 82 7.79 -2.37 -2.22
N PHE A 83 7.10 -2.20 -1.12
CA PHE A 83 5.67 -2.44 -1.02
C PHE A 83 4.92 -1.12 -0.88
N ILE A 84 3.71 -1.07 -1.44
CA ILE A 84 2.81 0.08 -1.36
C ILE A 84 1.71 -0.16 -0.33
N ASN A 85 1.32 0.89 0.37
CA ASN A 85 0.16 0.85 1.28
C ASN A 85 -1.12 0.75 0.46
N VAL A 86 -1.83 -0.37 0.62
CA VAL A 86 -3.04 -0.69 -0.16
C VAL A 86 -4.14 0.32 0.09
N LYS A 87 -4.33 0.77 1.33
CA LYS A 87 -5.40 1.71 1.70
C LYS A 87 -5.17 3.11 1.11
N ASN A 88 -3.92 3.53 0.99
CA ASN A 88 -3.60 4.81 0.32
C ASN A 88 -3.85 4.74 -1.19
N TYR A 89 -3.49 3.61 -1.82
CA TYR A 89 -3.64 3.42 -3.25
C TYR A 89 -5.08 3.11 -3.68
N ILE A 90 -5.81 2.33 -2.85
CA ILE A 90 -7.19 1.93 -3.12
C ILE A 90 -8.08 2.37 -1.92
N PRO A 91 -8.49 3.65 -1.85
CA PRO A 91 -9.21 4.17 -0.69
C PRO A 91 -10.53 3.44 -0.40
N SER A 92 -11.16 2.86 -1.41
CA SER A 92 -12.42 2.13 -1.31
C SER A 92 -12.29 0.71 -0.73
N ILE A 93 -11.07 0.17 -0.60
CA ILE A 93 -10.86 -1.17 -0.03
C ILE A 93 -10.93 -1.12 1.49
N GLU A 94 -11.37 -2.19 2.12
CA GLU A 94 -11.29 -2.35 3.57
C GLU A 94 -10.04 -3.16 3.94
N VAL A 95 -9.41 -2.81 5.06
CA VAL A 95 -8.25 -3.53 5.60
C VAL A 95 -8.55 -3.92 7.04
N ASN A 96 -8.46 -5.22 7.35
CA ASN A 96 -8.69 -5.75 8.69
C ASN A 96 -7.78 -6.96 8.96
N LEU A 97 -6.46 -6.72 9.10
CA LEU A 97 -5.47 -7.77 9.30
C LEU A 97 -5.64 -8.51 10.64
N VAL A 98 -6.23 -7.85 11.64
CA VAL A 98 -6.48 -8.46 12.97
C VAL A 98 -7.45 -9.62 12.88
N MET A 99 -8.39 -9.61 11.94
CA MET A 99 -9.38 -10.68 11.79
C MET A 99 -8.78 -11.99 11.27
N ALA A 100 -7.78 -11.94 10.40
CA ALA A 100 -7.09 -13.15 9.92
C ALA A 100 -6.38 -13.88 11.07
N ASP A 101 -5.70 -13.14 11.92
CA ASP A 101 -5.00 -13.71 13.07
C ASP A 101 -5.97 -14.31 14.08
N LYS A 102 -7.09 -13.65 14.36
CA LYS A 102 -8.16 -14.21 15.20
C LYS A 102 -8.70 -15.51 14.62
N ALA A 103 -8.93 -15.59 13.32
CA ALA A 103 -9.44 -16.79 12.67
C ALA A 103 -8.44 -17.96 12.76
N ILE A 104 -7.16 -17.72 12.52
CA ILE A 104 -6.11 -18.73 12.60
C ILE A 104 -6.01 -19.30 14.01
N PHE A 105 -6.07 -18.46 15.05
CA PHE A 105 -5.95 -18.91 16.44
C PHE A 105 -7.25 -19.44 17.02
N GLN A 106 -8.41 -19.04 16.53
CA GLN A 106 -9.70 -19.63 16.90
C GLN A 106 -9.86 -21.07 16.37
N MET A 107 -9.25 -21.39 15.23
CA MET A 107 -9.22 -22.78 14.72
C MET A 107 -8.42 -23.73 15.63
N ALA A 108 -7.55 -23.21 16.48
CA ALA A 108 -6.80 -23.99 17.47
C ALA A 108 -7.55 -24.15 18.83
N GLY A 109 -8.82 -23.68 18.92
CA GLY A 109 -9.72 -23.93 20.05
C GLY A 109 -9.69 -22.90 21.17
N GLU A 110 -8.57 -22.29 21.46
CA GLU A 110 -8.45 -21.19 22.42
C GLU A 110 -7.39 -20.20 21.92
N GLY A 111 -7.70 -18.89 21.98
CA GLY A 111 -6.75 -17.86 21.57
C GLY A 111 -5.46 -17.95 22.41
N ILE A 112 -4.32 -17.84 21.78
CA ILE A 112 -3.03 -17.79 22.48
C ILE A 112 -2.96 -16.44 23.22
N PRO A 113 -2.97 -16.43 24.57
CA PRO A 113 -2.96 -15.19 25.32
C PRO A 113 -1.77 -14.30 24.96
N GLY A 114 -2.02 -13.01 24.68
CA GLY A 114 -0.98 -12.03 24.35
C GLY A 114 -0.48 -12.05 22.89
N LEU A 115 -1.06 -12.88 22.01
CA LEU A 115 -0.71 -12.92 20.59
C LEU A 115 -1.62 -12.07 19.69
N TRP A 116 -2.66 -11.50 20.24
CA TRP A 116 -3.63 -10.73 19.48
C TRP A 116 -3.10 -9.35 19.04
N GLY A 117 -3.27 -9.07 17.78
CA GLY A 117 -3.23 -7.80 17.06
C GLY A 117 -2.25 -6.74 17.55
N GLU A 118 -2.41 -6.25 18.75
CA GLU A 118 -1.63 -5.13 19.27
C GLU A 118 -0.12 -5.39 19.30
N LYS A 119 0.31 -6.61 19.67
CA LYS A 119 1.73 -6.93 19.79
C LYS A 119 2.45 -6.97 18.44
N PHE A 120 1.75 -7.35 17.38
CA PHE A 120 2.32 -7.53 16.04
C PHE A 120 2.05 -6.36 15.11
N TYR A 121 0.97 -5.64 15.32
CA TYR A 121 0.54 -4.52 14.47
C TYR A 121 0.84 -3.13 15.03
N ASN A 122 1.28 -3.01 16.29
CA ASN A 122 1.75 -1.76 16.89
C ASN A 122 3.24 -1.44 16.63
N ARG A 123 3.83 -2.03 15.59
CA ARG A 123 5.20 -1.69 15.17
C ARG A 123 5.20 -0.44 14.30
N PRO A 124 6.30 0.33 14.26
CA PRO A 124 6.42 1.46 13.36
C PRO A 124 5.98 1.09 11.94
N GLY A 125 4.99 1.78 11.41
CA GLY A 125 4.43 1.55 10.08
C GLY A 125 3.30 0.53 9.98
N SER A 126 2.80 0.00 11.10
CA SER A 126 1.59 -0.80 11.11
C SER A 126 0.61 -0.20 12.12
N GLU A 127 -0.31 0.62 11.66
CA GLU A 127 -1.30 1.26 12.51
C GLU A 127 -2.45 0.29 12.85
N ASN A 128 -2.31 -0.46 13.93
CA ASN A 128 -3.39 -1.30 14.53
C ASN A 128 -4.04 -2.31 13.56
N GLY A 129 -3.28 -2.86 12.61
CA GLY A 129 -3.81 -3.81 11.62
C GLY A 129 -4.66 -3.19 10.52
N THR A 130 -4.60 -1.87 10.35
CA THR A 130 -5.33 -1.14 9.30
C THR A 130 -4.47 -0.84 8.07
N GLU A 131 -3.17 -1.10 8.12
CA GLU A 131 -2.25 -0.93 7.00
C GLU A 131 -1.88 -2.28 6.37
N ALA A 132 -2.25 -2.47 5.11
CA ALA A 132 -1.86 -3.61 4.30
C ALA A 132 -0.82 -3.19 3.27
N TRP A 133 0.25 -3.98 3.13
CA TRP A 133 1.37 -3.71 2.24
C TRP A 133 1.47 -4.78 1.18
N LEU A 134 1.49 -4.40 -0.10
CA LEU A 134 1.59 -5.29 -1.24
C LEU A 134 2.65 -4.79 -2.21
N THR A 135 3.22 -5.70 -3.02
CA THR A 135 4.00 -5.28 -4.19
C THR A 135 3.16 -4.40 -5.10
N VAL A 136 3.79 -3.47 -5.80
CA VAL A 136 3.10 -2.58 -6.75
C VAL A 136 2.26 -3.36 -7.76
N ALA A 137 2.81 -4.46 -8.29
CA ALA A 137 2.10 -5.31 -9.25
C ALA A 137 0.83 -5.97 -8.65
N ALA A 138 0.89 -6.42 -7.38
CA ALA A 138 -0.26 -7.00 -6.70
C ALA A 138 -1.31 -5.93 -6.38
N ALA A 139 -0.90 -4.76 -5.93
CA ALA A 139 -1.79 -3.64 -5.64
C ALA A 139 -2.56 -3.19 -6.90
N LYS A 140 -1.90 -3.09 -8.05
CA LYS A 140 -2.56 -2.79 -9.35
C LYS A 140 -3.63 -3.82 -9.73
N LYS A 141 -3.36 -5.11 -9.54
CA LYS A 141 -4.35 -6.17 -9.80
C LYS A 141 -5.52 -6.11 -8.82
N LEU A 142 -5.22 -5.82 -7.55
CA LEU A 142 -6.25 -5.67 -6.52
C LEU A 142 -7.16 -4.47 -6.79
N ALA A 143 -6.61 -3.34 -7.25
CA ALA A 143 -7.39 -2.16 -7.65
C ALA A 143 -8.39 -2.49 -8.75
N LYS A 144 -7.95 -3.21 -9.80
CA LYS A 144 -8.85 -3.66 -10.89
C LYS A 144 -9.93 -4.61 -10.39
N ALA A 145 -9.61 -5.51 -9.47
CA ALA A 145 -10.61 -6.39 -8.86
C ALA A 145 -11.63 -5.59 -8.04
N GLN A 146 -11.17 -4.63 -7.22
CA GLN A 146 -12.04 -3.76 -6.45
C GLN A 146 -13.02 -2.96 -7.33
N GLU A 147 -12.56 -2.42 -8.45
CA GLU A 147 -13.42 -1.72 -9.41
C GLU A 147 -14.57 -2.62 -9.94
N ILE A 148 -14.29 -3.91 -10.14
CA ILE A 148 -15.30 -4.88 -10.58
C ILE A 148 -16.30 -5.13 -9.45
N PHE A 149 -15.84 -5.39 -8.24
CA PHE A 149 -16.72 -5.65 -7.10
C PHE A 149 -17.61 -4.45 -6.73
N LEU A 150 -17.08 -3.23 -6.87
CA LEU A 150 -17.85 -2.01 -6.61
C LEU A 150 -19.05 -1.85 -7.55
N LYS A 151 -18.98 -2.35 -8.80
CA LYS A 151 -20.12 -2.35 -9.74
C LYS A 151 -21.28 -3.20 -9.24
N ASP A 152 -20.99 -4.22 -8.44
CA ASP A 152 -21.98 -5.10 -7.80
C ASP A 152 -22.34 -4.64 -6.38
N GLY A 153 -21.93 -3.44 -5.97
CA GLY A 153 -22.16 -2.91 -4.62
C GLY A 153 -21.41 -3.65 -3.52
N LYS A 154 -20.30 -4.32 -3.87
CA LYS A 154 -19.46 -5.10 -2.95
C LYS A 154 -18.11 -4.41 -2.73
N CYS A 155 -17.46 -4.70 -1.60
CA CYS A 155 -16.14 -4.24 -1.28
C CYS A 155 -15.23 -5.43 -0.94
N ILE A 156 -13.96 -5.38 -1.38
CA ILE A 156 -12.94 -6.34 -0.96
C ILE A 156 -12.43 -5.94 0.41
N VAL A 157 -12.33 -6.92 1.31
CA VAL A 157 -11.68 -6.77 2.61
C VAL A 157 -10.35 -7.51 2.58
N VAL A 158 -9.26 -6.80 2.84
CA VAL A 158 -7.92 -7.38 2.96
C VAL A 158 -7.69 -7.82 4.40
N ASN A 159 -7.67 -9.12 4.63
CA ASN A 159 -7.45 -9.70 5.94
C ASN A 159 -6.02 -10.20 6.15
N ASP A 160 -5.21 -10.31 5.09
CA ASP A 160 -3.79 -10.64 5.15
C ASP A 160 -3.05 -9.99 3.98
N ALA A 161 -1.79 -9.62 4.24
CA ALA A 161 -0.93 -8.94 3.28
C ALA A 161 0.54 -9.27 3.61
N TYR A 162 1.50 -8.46 3.16
CA TYR A 162 2.89 -8.64 3.53
C TYR A 162 3.04 -8.65 5.06
N ARG A 163 3.70 -9.70 5.54
CA ARG A 163 4.07 -9.88 6.94
C ARG A 163 5.59 -9.99 7.02
N PRO A 164 6.28 -9.10 7.76
CA PRO A 164 7.72 -9.21 7.96
C PRO A 164 8.12 -10.60 8.47
N TYR A 165 9.25 -11.10 8.02
CA TYR A 165 9.74 -12.43 8.41
C TYR A 165 9.88 -12.61 9.93
N THR A 166 10.33 -11.56 10.62
CA THR A 166 10.44 -11.53 12.08
C THR A 166 9.09 -11.77 12.76
N VAL A 167 8.03 -11.15 12.26
CA VAL A 167 6.66 -11.33 12.75
C VAL A 167 6.18 -12.75 12.50
N THR A 168 6.38 -13.28 11.28
CA THR A 168 6.01 -14.66 10.93
C THR A 168 6.71 -15.67 11.84
N ARG A 169 7.99 -15.47 12.15
CA ARG A 169 8.76 -16.33 13.06
C ARG A 169 8.25 -16.27 14.51
N GLU A 170 7.87 -15.10 14.99
CA GLU A 170 7.27 -14.94 16.31
C GLU A 170 5.93 -15.68 16.41
N PHE A 171 5.08 -15.58 15.39
CA PHE A 171 3.84 -16.37 15.30
C PHE A 171 4.11 -17.88 15.37
N GLN A 172 5.05 -18.38 14.59
CA GLN A 172 5.43 -19.78 14.59
C GLN A 172 5.94 -20.23 15.96
N SER A 173 6.77 -19.43 16.62
CA SER A 173 7.31 -19.73 17.94
C SER A 173 6.22 -19.79 19.00
N ALA A 174 5.29 -18.84 18.97
CA ALA A 174 4.17 -18.80 19.91
C ALA A 174 3.19 -19.97 19.68
N TYR A 175 2.92 -20.32 18.43
CA TYR A 175 2.08 -21.47 18.10
C TYR A 175 2.73 -22.81 18.55
N ARG A 176 4.02 -22.97 18.37
CA ARG A 176 4.75 -24.15 18.88
C ARG A 176 4.72 -24.25 20.40
N ALA A 177 4.87 -23.10 21.10
CA ALA A 177 4.77 -23.09 22.56
C ALA A 177 3.37 -23.42 23.08
N TYR A 178 2.33 -23.13 22.30
CA TYR A 178 0.95 -23.50 22.62
C TYR A 178 0.68 -25.00 22.45
N LEU A 179 1.34 -25.67 21.49
CA LEU A 179 1.16 -27.09 21.20
C LEU A 179 1.94 -28.01 22.15
N ASN A 180 2.90 -27.50 22.92
CA ASN A 180 3.71 -28.26 23.90
C ASN A 180 3.20 -28.04 25.33
#